data_d8240340839f1be93e7e0af0feff48de
#
_entry.id   d8240340839f1be93e7e0af0feff48de
#
_cell.length_a   1.000
_cell.length_b   1.000
_cell.length_c   1.000
_cell.angle_alpha   90.00
_cell.angle_beta   90.00
_cell.angle_gamma   90.00
#
_symmetry.space_group_name_H-M   'P 1'
#
loop_
_entity.id
_entity.type
_entity.pdbx_description
1 polymer ?
#
loop_
_entity_poly.entity_id
_entity_poly.type
_entity_poly.pdbx_seq_one_letter_code
_entity_poly.pdbx_strand_id
1 'polypeptide(L)'
;MNTEKIKNKLKPIIYPIINFIPRRRLKNKNFTIICDNCWAGKVYQELGLPYQTPFVGMFVFSPDYIKMLKNLKHYLSGNIPLKFVQESKYIKDFDNAYPLAILDDIELHFLHYADEEEATQKWNRRLKRMHWDNLYFKFNDNDACTYELMKEFEELPYKSKVIFSSK
;
A
#
# COMPACT_ATOMS: atom_id res chain seq x y z
N MET A 1 -6.28 19.45 30.01
CA MET A 1 -5.31 19.72 28.93
C MET A 1 -5.13 18.42 28.13
N ASN A 2 -5.53 18.42 26.85
CA ASN A 2 -5.79 17.17 26.09
C ASN A 2 -4.47 16.49 25.72
N THR A 3 -4.19 15.32 26.29
CA THR A 3 -2.96 14.51 26.08
C THR A 3 -2.67 14.18 24.61
N GLU A 4 -3.68 14.08 23.75
CA GLU A 4 -3.51 13.89 22.32
C GLU A 4 -2.90 15.11 21.60
N LYS A 5 -3.30 16.34 21.99
CA LYS A 5 -2.71 17.55 21.41
C LYS A 5 -1.23 17.70 21.75
N ILE A 6 -0.83 17.26 22.95
CA ILE A 6 0.57 17.27 23.38
C ILE A 6 1.38 16.20 22.60
N LYS A 7 0.82 14.98 22.47
CA LYS A 7 1.43 13.92 21.66
C LYS A 7 1.65 14.35 20.20
N ASN A 8 0.67 15.02 19.58
CA ASN A 8 0.78 15.48 18.20
C ASN A 8 1.79 16.61 18.00
N LYS A 9 1.98 17.50 18.99
CA LYS A 9 3.02 18.54 18.95
C LYS A 9 4.44 17.99 19.15
N LEU A 10 4.59 16.91 19.91
CA LEU A 10 5.89 16.30 20.18
C LEU A 10 6.33 15.31 19.09
N LYS A 11 5.40 14.77 18.29
CA LYS A 11 5.70 13.84 17.19
C LYS A 11 6.81 14.33 16.27
N PRO A 12 6.80 15.56 15.71
CA PRO A 12 7.83 16.00 14.79
C PRO A 12 9.23 16.11 15.42
N ILE A 13 9.33 16.22 16.75
CA ILE A 13 10.60 16.29 17.48
C ILE A 13 11.10 14.90 17.87
N ILE A 14 10.20 14.03 18.32
CA ILE A 14 10.52 12.71 18.87
C ILE A 14 10.72 11.67 17.75
N TYR A 15 9.92 11.73 16.67
CA TYR A 15 10.01 10.76 15.57
C TYR A 15 11.38 10.73 14.86
N PRO A 16 12.06 11.85 14.58
CA PRO A 16 13.41 11.81 14.01
C PRO A 16 14.42 11.09 14.90
N ILE A 17 14.26 11.19 16.23
CA ILE A 17 15.16 10.55 17.20
C ILE A 17 14.88 9.05 17.30
N ILE A 18 13.62 8.67 17.42
CA ILE A 18 13.20 7.26 17.48
C ILE A 18 13.53 6.53 16.18
N ASN A 19 13.33 7.16 15.04
CA ASN A 19 13.56 6.60 13.72
C ASN A 19 15.06 6.54 13.35
N PHE A 20 15.91 7.20 14.09
CA PHE A 20 17.35 7.27 13.82
C PHE A 20 18.00 5.87 13.93
N ILE A 21 17.68 5.10 14.97
CA ILE A 21 18.29 3.78 15.21
C ILE A 21 17.86 2.76 14.15
N PRO A 22 16.55 2.52 13.87
CA PRO A 22 16.12 1.61 12.81
C PRO A 22 16.67 2.00 11.45
N ARG A 23 16.67 3.31 11.14
CA ARG A 23 17.16 3.85 9.87
C ARG A 23 18.67 3.62 9.67
N ARG A 24 19.49 3.69 10.74
CA ARG A 24 20.94 3.38 10.67
C ARG A 24 21.22 1.90 10.48
N ARG A 25 20.38 1.02 11.03
CA ARG A 25 20.51 -0.43 10.86
C ARG A 25 20.10 -0.90 9.47
N LEU A 26 19.29 -0.13 8.76
CA LEU A 26 18.85 -0.44 7.41
C LEU A 26 19.99 -0.23 6.42
N LYS A 27 20.55 -1.34 5.91
CA LYS A 27 21.70 -1.32 4.98
C LYS A 27 21.32 -0.71 3.62
N ASN A 28 20.15 -1.08 3.08
CA ASN A 28 19.62 -0.54 1.83
C ASN A 28 18.34 0.24 2.11
N LYS A 29 18.29 1.51 1.70
CA LYS A 29 17.13 2.40 1.83
C LYS A 29 16.31 2.50 0.56
N ASN A 30 16.80 1.92 -0.53
CA ASN A 30 16.15 1.87 -1.82
C ASN A 30 15.41 0.54 -1.95
N PHE A 31 14.14 0.51 -1.58
CA PHE A 31 13.30 -0.67 -1.64
C PHE A 31 11.84 -0.27 -1.84
N THR A 32 11.04 -1.16 -2.40
CA THR A 32 9.61 -0.98 -2.56
C THR A 32 8.85 -2.07 -1.82
N ILE A 33 7.89 -1.66 -0.99
CA ILE A 33 6.96 -2.58 -0.35
C ILE A 33 5.67 -2.60 -1.18
N ILE A 34 5.30 -3.76 -1.67
CA ILE A 34 4.02 -4.04 -2.30
C ILE A 34 3.13 -4.70 -1.25
N CYS A 35 2.01 -4.10 -0.92
CA CYS A 35 1.10 -4.61 0.10
C CYS A 35 -0.37 -4.39 -0.28
N ASP A 36 -1.21 -5.22 0.26
CA ASP A 36 -2.66 -5.21 0.07
C ASP A 36 -3.38 -4.07 0.81
N ASN A 37 -2.70 -3.40 1.76
CA ASN A 37 -3.28 -2.33 2.58
C ASN A 37 -2.28 -1.19 2.87
N CYS A 38 -2.65 -0.25 3.74
CA CYS A 38 -1.86 0.95 4.04
C CYS A 38 -0.62 0.72 4.93
N TRP A 39 -0.27 -0.53 5.29
CA TRP A 39 0.84 -0.86 6.18
C TRP A 39 2.20 -0.34 5.69
N ALA A 40 2.47 -0.40 4.37
CA ALA A 40 3.72 0.11 3.80
C ALA A 40 3.95 1.59 4.14
N GLY A 41 2.90 2.41 4.08
CA GLY A 41 2.99 3.82 4.44
C GLY A 41 3.51 4.04 5.86
N LYS A 42 3.03 3.22 6.81
CA LYS A 42 3.49 3.26 8.21
C LYS A 42 4.96 2.89 8.34
N VAL A 43 5.43 1.85 7.65
CA VAL A 43 6.83 1.45 7.65
C VAL A 43 7.75 2.57 7.16
N TYR A 44 7.42 3.22 6.03
CA TYR A 44 8.21 4.34 5.54
C TYR A 44 8.23 5.53 6.51
N GLN A 45 7.09 5.82 7.17
CA GLN A 45 7.03 6.87 8.20
C GLN A 45 7.93 6.54 9.40
N GLU A 46 7.87 5.31 9.91
CA GLU A 46 8.67 4.87 11.05
C GLU A 46 10.18 4.88 10.72
N LEU A 47 10.54 4.58 9.49
CA LEU A 47 11.93 4.66 9.02
C LEU A 47 12.36 6.09 8.66
N GLY A 48 11.46 7.06 8.64
CA GLY A 48 11.74 8.44 8.19
C GLY A 48 12.20 8.50 6.73
N LEU A 49 11.66 7.62 5.88
CA LEU A 49 11.96 7.54 4.46
C LEU A 49 10.83 8.13 3.62
N PRO A 50 11.13 8.66 2.42
CA PRO A 50 10.10 9.01 1.46
C PRO A 50 9.34 7.75 1.02
N TYR A 51 8.06 7.90 0.68
CA TYR A 51 7.28 6.79 0.13
C TYR A 51 7.83 6.35 -1.23
N GLN A 52 8.31 5.11 -1.31
CA GLN A 52 8.86 4.46 -2.51
C GLN A 52 7.93 3.33 -3.01
N THR A 53 6.65 3.48 -2.74
CA THR A 53 5.59 2.56 -3.12
C THR A 53 4.30 3.32 -3.41
N PRO A 54 3.47 2.91 -4.36
CA PRO A 54 2.13 3.50 -4.55
C PRO A 54 1.15 3.09 -3.43
N PHE A 55 1.38 1.98 -2.73
CA PHE A 55 0.49 1.40 -1.71
C PHE A 55 0.56 2.14 -0.37
N VAL A 56 0.08 3.39 -0.35
CA VAL A 56 0.07 4.25 0.83
C VAL A 56 -1.30 4.90 0.99
N GLY A 57 -1.96 4.64 2.10
CA GLY A 57 -3.29 5.19 2.37
C GLY A 57 -4.39 4.59 1.49
N MET A 58 -4.18 3.37 1.03
CA MET A 58 -5.11 2.64 0.18
C MET A 58 -5.12 1.14 0.53
N PHE A 59 -6.09 0.41 0.01
CA PHE A 59 -6.11 -1.04 0.07
C PHE A 59 -6.62 -1.65 -1.24
N VAL A 60 -6.36 -2.95 -1.40
CA VAL A 60 -6.78 -3.77 -2.53
C VAL A 60 -7.35 -5.06 -1.97
N PHE A 61 -8.53 -5.47 -2.41
CA PHE A 61 -9.12 -6.75 -2.03
C PHE A 61 -8.24 -7.92 -2.45
N SER A 62 -8.20 -8.95 -1.63
CA SER A 62 -7.28 -10.08 -1.80
C SER A 62 -7.31 -10.73 -3.19
N PRO A 63 -8.47 -10.97 -3.84
CA PRO A 63 -8.48 -11.53 -5.20
C PRO A 63 -7.79 -10.62 -6.22
N ASP A 64 -8.03 -9.31 -6.15
CA ASP A 64 -7.40 -8.33 -7.04
C ASP A 64 -5.93 -8.15 -6.74
N TYR A 65 -5.55 -8.20 -5.47
CA TYR A 65 -4.15 -8.15 -5.06
C TYR A 65 -3.35 -9.33 -5.62
N ILE A 66 -3.82 -10.55 -5.48
CA ILE A 66 -3.17 -11.74 -6.04
C ILE A 66 -3.11 -11.67 -7.57
N LYS A 67 -4.20 -11.23 -8.21
CA LYS A 67 -4.24 -11.01 -9.67
C LYS A 67 -3.17 -10.00 -10.11
N MET A 68 -3.05 -8.88 -9.42
CA MET A 68 -2.02 -7.88 -9.68
C MET A 68 -0.62 -8.46 -9.53
N LEU A 69 -0.36 -9.24 -8.47
CA LEU A 69 0.95 -9.84 -8.22
C LEU A 69 1.36 -10.84 -9.30
N LYS A 70 0.42 -11.57 -9.90
CA LYS A 70 0.70 -12.49 -11.03
C LYS A 70 1.21 -11.76 -12.28
N ASN A 71 0.86 -10.48 -12.45
CA ASN A 71 1.30 -9.67 -13.58
C ASN A 71 1.73 -8.24 -13.15
N LEU A 72 2.60 -8.17 -12.16
CA LEU A 72 2.97 -6.95 -11.46
C LEU A 72 3.43 -5.81 -12.38
N LYS A 73 4.25 -6.14 -13.39
CA LYS A 73 4.77 -5.14 -14.34
C LYS A 73 3.66 -4.53 -15.20
N HIS A 74 2.65 -5.31 -15.57
CA HIS A 74 1.50 -4.80 -16.31
C HIS A 74 0.79 -3.69 -15.52
N TYR A 75 0.40 -3.98 -14.27
CA TYR A 75 -0.37 -3.04 -13.46
C TYR A 75 0.44 -1.84 -12.96
N LEU A 76 1.72 -2.02 -12.65
CA LEU A 76 2.53 -0.98 -12.01
C LEU A 76 3.53 -0.29 -12.94
N SER A 77 3.45 -0.52 -14.27
CA SER A 77 4.28 0.18 -15.25
C SER A 77 4.00 1.68 -15.36
N GLY A 78 2.84 2.13 -14.90
CA GLY A 78 2.36 3.51 -15.07
C GLY A 78 1.71 3.80 -16.43
N ASN A 79 1.54 2.78 -17.27
CA ASN A 79 0.93 2.93 -18.61
C ASN A 79 -0.60 2.84 -18.57
N ILE A 80 -1.18 2.29 -17.49
CA ILE A 80 -2.62 2.14 -17.32
C ILE A 80 -3.15 3.31 -16.50
N PRO A 81 -4.09 4.11 -17.01
CA PRO A 81 -4.71 5.19 -16.26
C PRO A 81 -5.67 4.65 -15.20
N LEU A 82 -5.80 5.36 -14.09
CA LEU A 82 -6.87 5.12 -13.12
C LEU A 82 -8.21 5.56 -13.73
N LYS A 83 -9.21 4.69 -13.69
CA LYS A 83 -10.60 4.99 -14.06
C LYS A 83 -11.44 5.01 -12.80
N PHE A 84 -11.84 6.19 -12.34
CA PHE A 84 -12.66 6.32 -11.14
C PHE A 84 -14.11 5.87 -11.40
N VAL A 85 -14.70 5.21 -10.41
CA VAL A 85 -16.03 4.63 -10.45
C VAL A 85 -16.77 4.88 -9.15
N GLN A 86 -18.11 4.77 -9.17
CA GLN A 86 -18.98 4.99 -8.02
C GLN A 86 -19.49 3.70 -7.39
N GLU A 87 -19.25 2.57 -8.03
CA GLU A 87 -19.72 1.26 -7.59
C GLU A 87 -18.53 0.31 -7.39
N SER A 88 -18.54 -0.45 -6.29
CA SER A 88 -17.55 -1.47 -6.00
C SER A 88 -18.11 -2.87 -6.29
N LYS A 89 -17.30 -3.73 -6.87
CA LYS A 89 -17.66 -5.15 -7.03
C LYS A 89 -17.56 -5.95 -5.72
N TYR A 90 -16.92 -5.37 -4.70
CA TYR A 90 -16.71 -6.02 -3.41
C TYR A 90 -17.57 -5.44 -2.28
N ILE A 91 -17.92 -4.16 -2.36
CA ILE A 91 -18.67 -3.46 -1.31
C ILE A 91 -20.05 -3.12 -1.85
N LYS A 92 -21.06 -3.85 -1.34
CA LYS A 92 -22.45 -3.53 -1.64
C LYS A 92 -22.79 -2.14 -1.07
N ASP A 93 -23.54 -1.35 -1.84
CA ASP A 93 -23.99 0.00 -1.45
C ASP A 93 -22.81 0.90 -1.01
N PHE A 94 -21.72 0.90 -1.79
CA PHE A 94 -20.56 1.74 -1.56
C PHE A 94 -20.97 3.22 -1.52
N ASP A 95 -20.70 3.89 -0.41
CA ASP A 95 -21.14 5.27 -0.11
C ASP A 95 -20.24 6.36 -0.69
N ASN A 96 -19.24 6.00 -1.50
CA ASN A 96 -18.25 6.91 -2.07
C ASN A 96 -17.50 7.77 -1.02
N ALA A 97 -17.30 7.23 0.17
CA ALA A 97 -16.59 7.90 1.25
C ALA A 97 -15.11 8.21 0.92
N TYR A 98 -14.58 7.63 -0.13
CA TYR A 98 -13.23 7.83 -0.65
C TYR A 98 -13.16 7.49 -2.15
N PRO A 99 -12.16 7.97 -2.90
CA PRO A 99 -11.99 7.63 -4.31
C PRO A 99 -11.79 6.13 -4.53
N LEU A 100 -12.59 5.56 -5.42
CA LEU A 100 -12.51 4.18 -5.89
C LEU A 100 -12.10 4.20 -7.37
N ALA A 101 -11.07 3.47 -7.73
CA ALA A 101 -10.63 3.40 -9.12
C ALA A 101 -10.46 1.96 -9.60
N ILE A 102 -10.70 1.77 -10.89
CA ILE A 102 -10.34 0.57 -11.64
C ILE A 102 -9.00 0.82 -12.34
N LEU A 103 -8.05 -0.06 -12.09
CA LEU A 103 -6.79 -0.13 -12.82
C LEU A 103 -6.83 -1.38 -13.71
N ASP A 104 -7.15 -1.20 -14.99
CA ASP A 104 -7.50 -2.26 -15.93
C ASP A 104 -8.74 -3.04 -15.45
N ASP A 105 -8.56 -4.09 -14.67
CA ASP A 105 -9.62 -4.98 -14.19
C ASP A 105 -9.54 -5.29 -12.68
N ILE A 106 -8.74 -4.52 -11.93
CA ILE A 106 -8.63 -4.58 -10.47
C ILE A 106 -9.14 -3.30 -9.81
N GLU A 107 -9.72 -3.41 -8.62
CA GLU A 107 -10.15 -2.27 -7.81
C GLU A 107 -9.05 -1.79 -6.88
N LEU A 108 -8.87 -0.45 -6.82
CA LEU A 108 -7.99 0.25 -5.91
C LEU A 108 -8.81 1.21 -5.04
N HIS A 109 -8.80 0.99 -3.74
CA HIS A 109 -9.55 1.78 -2.76
C HIS A 109 -8.65 2.81 -2.10
N PHE A 110 -8.79 4.08 -2.46
CA PHE A 110 -7.95 5.20 -1.99
C PHE A 110 -8.45 5.79 -0.67
N LEU A 111 -8.46 4.98 0.39
CA LEU A 111 -9.11 5.23 1.69
C LEU A 111 -8.74 6.57 2.36
N HIS A 112 -7.50 7.03 2.20
CA HIS A 112 -6.99 8.25 2.86
C HIS A 112 -6.62 9.35 1.85
N TYR A 113 -7.45 9.51 0.81
CA TYR A 113 -7.30 10.54 -0.21
C TYR A 113 -8.55 11.41 -0.24
N ALA A 114 -8.36 12.71 -0.43
CA ALA A 114 -9.46 13.65 -0.42
C ALA A 114 -10.32 13.57 -1.68
N ASP A 115 -9.69 13.30 -2.84
CA ASP A 115 -10.34 13.28 -4.14
C ASP A 115 -9.54 12.45 -5.17
N GLU A 116 -10.11 12.32 -6.35
CA GLU A 116 -9.56 11.58 -7.49
C GLU A 116 -8.28 12.21 -8.04
N GLU A 117 -8.18 13.54 -8.00
CA GLU A 117 -7.00 14.26 -8.47
C GLU A 117 -5.80 13.98 -7.58
N GLU A 118 -5.99 14.07 -6.27
CA GLU A 118 -4.96 13.73 -5.28
C GLU A 118 -4.52 12.27 -5.42
N ALA A 119 -5.47 11.35 -5.58
CA ALA A 119 -5.19 9.93 -5.77
C ALA A 119 -4.32 9.71 -7.02
N THR A 120 -4.71 10.30 -8.15
CA THR A 120 -3.98 10.18 -9.43
C THR A 120 -2.57 10.76 -9.33
N GLN A 121 -2.43 11.97 -8.79
CA GLN A 121 -1.13 12.63 -8.65
C GLN A 121 -0.17 11.84 -7.76
N LYS A 122 -0.66 11.36 -6.59
CA LYS A 122 0.15 10.60 -5.63
C LYS A 122 0.50 9.22 -6.17
N TRP A 123 -0.45 8.53 -6.82
CA TRP A 123 -0.24 7.25 -7.48
C TRP A 123 0.89 7.33 -8.51
N ASN A 124 0.75 8.21 -9.50
CA ASN A 124 1.72 8.37 -10.59
C ASN A 124 3.12 8.79 -10.08
N ARG A 125 3.16 9.70 -9.10
CA ARG A 125 4.42 10.14 -8.49
C ARG A 125 5.13 9.01 -7.75
N ARG A 126 4.39 8.14 -7.06
CA ARG A 126 4.95 7.04 -6.26
C ARG A 126 5.37 5.86 -7.12
N LEU A 127 4.65 5.56 -8.20
CA LEU A 127 5.09 4.58 -9.21
C LEU A 127 6.50 4.89 -9.72
N LYS A 128 6.79 6.16 -10.01
CA LYS A 128 8.12 6.60 -10.47
C LYS A 128 9.25 6.44 -9.44
N ARG A 129 8.92 6.19 -8.17
CA ARG A 129 9.87 6.00 -7.08
C ARG A 129 10.11 4.55 -6.72
N MET A 130 9.46 3.63 -7.42
CA MET A 130 9.62 2.20 -7.15
C MET A 130 11.02 1.71 -7.51
N HIS A 131 11.56 0.87 -6.66
CA HIS A 131 12.81 0.14 -6.86
C HIS A 131 12.49 -1.29 -7.27
N TRP A 132 12.42 -1.53 -8.57
CA TRP A 132 12.01 -2.80 -9.16
C TRP A 132 12.98 -3.96 -8.90
N ASP A 133 14.21 -3.65 -8.57
CA ASP A 133 15.28 -4.58 -8.21
C ASP A 133 15.25 -5.01 -6.74
N ASN A 134 14.44 -4.32 -5.90
CA ASN A 134 14.39 -4.57 -4.46
C ASN A 134 12.95 -4.47 -3.94
N LEU A 135 12.14 -5.49 -4.24
CA LEU A 135 10.72 -5.58 -3.90
C LEU A 135 10.51 -6.48 -2.68
N TYR A 136 9.65 -6.03 -1.77
CA TYR A 136 9.14 -6.77 -0.62
C TYR A 136 7.62 -6.87 -0.72
N PHE A 137 7.08 -8.05 -0.49
CA PHE A 137 5.66 -8.32 -0.63
C PHE A 137 5.05 -8.68 0.73
N LYS A 138 3.96 -8.00 1.07
CA LYS A 138 3.20 -8.25 2.29
C LYS A 138 1.75 -8.53 1.94
N PHE A 139 1.20 -9.58 2.51
CA PHE A 139 -0.18 -9.97 2.40
C PHE A 139 -0.79 -10.21 3.79
N ASN A 140 -2.11 -10.06 3.93
CA ASN A 140 -2.82 -10.44 5.15
C ASN A 140 -4.14 -11.15 4.82
N ASP A 141 -4.66 -11.82 5.84
CA ASP A 141 -5.86 -12.68 5.75
C ASP A 141 -7.19 -11.91 5.87
N ASN A 142 -7.20 -10.62 5.53
CA ASN A 142 -8.39 -9.76 5.50
C ASN A 142 -8.94 -9.57 4.08
N ASP A 143 -9.98 -8.73 3.95
CA ASP A 143 -10.45 -8.16 2.68
C ASP A 143 -10.74 -9.23 1.59
N ALA A 144 -11.67 -10.16 1.90
CA ALA A 144 -12.05 -11.29 1.06
C ALA A 144 -10.92 -12.32 0.80
N CYS A 145 -9.97 -12.44 1.74
CA CYS A 145 -8.93 -13.44 1.67
C CYS A 145 -9.49 -14.86 1.90
N THR A 146 -9.05 -15.82 1.09
CA THR A 146 -9.29 -17.25 1.27
C THR A 146 -7.98 -18.01 1.46
N TYR A 147 -8.08 -19.25 1.93
CA TYR A 147 -6.91 -20.13 2.05
C TYR A 147 -6.21 -20.36 0.71
N GLU A 148 -6.99 -20.50 -0.36
CA GLU A 148 -6.46 -20.66 -1.71
C GLU A 148 -5.63 -19.45 -2.16
N LEU A 149 -6.11 -18.22 -1.88
CA LEU A 149 -5.37 -17.00 -2.19
C LEU A 149 -4.07 -16.87 -1.38
N MET A 150 -4.07 -17.32 -0.12
CA MET A 150 -2.82 -17.39 0.67
C MET A 150 -1.83 -18.36 0.05
N LYS A 151 -2.30 -19.55 -0.36
CA LYS A 151 -1.47 -20.54 -1.04
C LYS A 151 -0.94 -20.03 -2.39
N GLU A 152 -1.79 -19.39 -3.18
CA GLU A 152 -1.36 -18.75 -4.42
C GLU A 152 -0.27 -17.69 -4.18
N PHE A 153 -0.40 -16.88 -3.11
CA PHE A 153 0.64 -15.92 -2.73
C PHE A 153 1.96 -16.61 -2.38
N GLU A 154 1.93 -17.72 -1.66
CA GLU A 154 3.12 -18.49 -1.33
C GLU A 154 3.81 -19.07 -2.57
N GLU A 155 3.05 -19.46 -3.58
CA GLU A 155 3.55 -20.02 -4.84
C GLU A 155 4.14 -18.95 -5.79
N LEU A 156 3.86 -17.65 -5.57
CA LEU A 156 4.42 -16.59 -6.43
C LEU A 156 5.96 -16.59 -6.39
N PRO A 157 6.63 -16.30 -7.52
CA PRO A 157 8.10 -16.44 -7.66
C PRO A 157 8.88 -15.28 -7.02
N TYR A 158 8.36 -14.64 -5.98
CA TYR A 158 9.00 -13.53 -5.28
C TYR A 158 9.76 -14.03 -4.06
N LYS A 159 11.00 -13.56 -3.87
CA LYS A 159 11.89 -14.02 -2.79
C LYS A 159 11.52 -13.43 -1.42
N SER A 160 11.12 -12.17 -1.37
CA SER A 160 10.88 -11.43 -0.11
C SER A 160 9.39 -11.27 0.12
N LYS A 161 8.75 -12.31 0.67
CA LYS A 161 7.30 -12.37 0.95
C LYS A 161 7.03 -12.59 2.44
N VAL A 162 5.94 -11.99 2.93
CA VAL A 162 5.42 -12.23 4.28
C VAL A 162 3.89 -12.20 4.26
N ILE A 163 3.28 -13.15 4.97
CA ILE A 163 1.85 -13.17 5.26
C ILE A 163 1.68 -12.84 6.74
N PHE A 164 0.78 -11.92 7.04
CA PHE A 164 0.27 -11.72 8.39
C PHE A 164 -1.10 -12.38 8.50
N SER A 165 -1.20 -13.40 9.34
CA SER A 165 -2.43 -14.11 9.62
C SER A 165 -2.87 -13.86 11.07
N SER A 166 -4.18 -13.73 11.25
CA SER A 166 -4.82 -13.62 12.56
C SER A 166 -5.13 -14.99 13.18
N LYS A 167 -4.90 -16.09 12.45
CA LYS A 167 -5.20 -17.47 12.86
C LYS A 167 -3.94 -18.29 13.08
#